data_9eef04a75f7c9a709e9ca383f847aad7
#
_entry.id   9eef04a75f7c9a709e9ca383f847aad7
#
_cell.length_a   1.000
_cell.length_b   1.000
_cell.length_c   1.000
_cell.angle_alpha   90.00
_cell.angle_beta   90.00
_cell.angle_gamma   90.00
#
_symmetry.space_group_name_H-M   'P 1'
#
loop_
_entity.id
_entity.type
_entity.pdbx_description
1 polymer ?
#
loop_
_entity_poly.entity_id
_entity_poly.type
_entity_poly.pdbx_seq_one_letter_code
_entity_poly.pdbx_strand_id
1 'polypeptide(L)'
;MGNVTELVDKVVDGLTQLRQLLDDPSALPLSTITRDIARLERAMNKKAYVDAAFAQACVLADAGKLVGANHPDAYLTEKLGISRGEAYNRLARAKALFDAPPPPEPDLDDLFDAEDGSEEDCSAAEEAARKAAEEEAERRRKDQEEARKRADEVPAAKQDIIRRELDKLLKAAEGERMRIYARAMEQAAYRDEKDLRLFVKRLVAKANKPHVKANPNAGFEKRDASLGRENSDGTFDVRLNMTRADYALYKALTDKGLAPNSNIPAE
;
A
#
# COMPACT_ATOMS: atom_id res chain seq x y z
N MET A 1 18.82 -22.54 -17.08
CA MET A 1 17.78 -22.37 -16.07
C MET A 1 18.07 -23.36 -14.95
N GLY A 2 18.31 -22.89 -13.69
CA GLY A 2 18.41 -23.78 -12.54
C GLY A 2 17.09 -24.59 -12.44
N ASN A 3 17.21 -25.82 -11.95
CA ASN A 3 16.05 -26.70 -11.82
C ASN A 3 15.17 -26.19 -10.66
N VAL A 4 14.11 -25.43 -11.01
CA VAL A 4 13.14 -24.86 -10.02
C VAL A 4 12.56 -25.99 -9.15
N THR A 5 12.27 -27.13 -9.75
CA THR A 5 11.73 -28.32 -9.06
C THR A 5 12.66 -28.78 -7.95
N GLU A 6 13.96 -28.93 -8.26
CA GLU A 6 14.96 -29.36 -7.25
C GLU A 6 15.08 -28.41 -6.07
N LEU A 7 14.97 -27.08 -6.33
CA LEU A 7 15.02 -26.08 -5.26
C LEU A 7 13.75 -26.10 -4.42
N VAL A 8 12.59 -26.29 -5.05
CA VAL A 8 11.31 -26.44 -4.34
C VAL A 8 11.33 -27.69 -3.47
N ASP A 9 11.80 -28.83 -4.00
CA ASP A 9 11.90 -30.09 -3.25
C ASP A 9 12.80 -29.91 -2.00
N LYS A 10 13.95 -29.25 -2.14
CA LYS A 10 14.82 -28.95 -0.97
C LYS A 10 14.13 -28.11 0.10
N VAL A 11 13.31 -27.13 -0.29
CA VAL A 11 12.55 -26.31 0.67
C VAL A 11 11.46 -27.12 1.36
N VAL A 12 10.71 -27.94 0.59
CA VAL A 12 9.65 -28.82 1.11
C VAL A 12 10.23 -29.85 2.09
N ASP A 13 11.33 -30.49 1.72
CA ASP A 13 12.01 -31.47 2.57
C ASP A 13 12.53 -30.82 3.85
N GLY A 14 13.16 -29.64 3.75
CA GLY A 14 13.66 -28.90 4.91
C GLY A 14 12.54 -28.52 5.89
N LEU A 15 11.40 -28.02 5.37
CA LEU A 15 10.23 -27.72 6.21
C LEU A 15 9.61 -28.97 6.83
N THR A 16 9.58 -30.10 6.10
CA THR A 16 9.09 -31.37 6.60
C THR A 16 9.96 -31.89 7.75
N GLN A 17 11.29 -31.82 7.59
CA GLN A 17 12.24 -32.22 8.63
C GLN A 17 12.12 -31.30 9.86
N LEU A 18 12.01 -30.00 9.67
CA LEU A 18 11.80 -29.06 10.78
C LEU A 18 10.48 -29.38 11.53
N ARG A 19 9.39 -29.65 10.81
CA ARG A 19 8.14 -30.06 11.44
C ARG A 19 8.31 -31.29 12.32
N GLN A 20 9.04 -32.33 11.84
CA GLN A 20 9.29 -33.55 12.62
C GLN A 20 10.11 -33.28 13.87
N LEU A 21 11.14 -32.42 13.79
CA LEU A 21 11.96 -32.03 14.95
C LEU A 21 11.19 -31.21 15.99
N LEU A 22 10.15 -30.48 15.56
CA LEU A 22 9.32 -29.62 16.39
C LEU A 22 7.99 -30.30 16.83
N ASP A 23 7.88 -31.61 16.68
CA ASP A 23 6.65 -32.37 16.97
C ASP A 23 6.30 -32.38 18.46
N ASP A 24 7.32 -32.38 19.35
CA ASP A 24 7.11 -32.18 20.79
C ASP A 24 7.58 -30.78 21.25
N PRO A 25 6.65 -29.80 21.34
CA PRO A 25 7.00 -28.45 21.78
C PRO A 25 7.52 -28.34 23.20
N SER A 26 7.19 -29.31 24.07
CA SER A 26 7.59 -29.30 25.48
C SER A 26 9.09 -29.60 25.69
N ALA A 27 9.70 -30.28 24.74
CA ALA A 27 11.12 -30.65 24.76
C ALA A 27 12.02 -29.54 24.16
N LEU A 28 11.48 -28.44 23.65
CA LEU A 28 12.23 -27.44 22.90
C LEU A 28 12.90 -26.39 23.80
N PRO A 29 14.24 -26.27 23.78
CA PRO A 29 14.95 -25.22 24.51
C PRO A 29 14.83 -23.88 23.78
N LEU A 30 13.87 -23.01 24.18
CA LEU A 30 13.57 -21.73 23.54
C LEU A 30 14.83 -20.87 23.31
N SER A 31 15.75 -20.83 24.28
CA SER A 31 17.00 -20.05 24.16
C SER A 31 17.87 -20.48 22.98
N THR A 32 17.83 -21.76 22.60
CA THR A 32 18.63 -22.31 21.52
C THR A 32 17.95 -22.13 20.16
N ILE A 33 16.64 -22.39 20.08
CA ILE A 33 15.92 -22.39 18.80
C ILE A 33 15.45 -21.01 18.34
N THR A 34 15.27 -20.04 19.26
CA THR A 34 14.77 -18.69 18.90
C THR A 34 15.55 -18.03 17.77
N ARG A 35 16.90 -18.17 17.80
CA ARG A 35 17.76 -17.59 16.76
C ARG A 35 17.50 -18.22 15.39
N ASP A 36 17.31 -19.54 15.35
CA ASP A 36 17.13 -20.27 14.09
C ASP A 36 15.71 -20.07 13.54
N ILE A 37 14.71 -20.03 14.40
CA ILE A 37 13.35 -19.65 14.01
C ILE A 37 13.33 -18.21 13.45
N ALA A 38 14.03 -17.27 14.08
CA ALA A 38 14.11 -15.90 13.55
C ALA A 38 14.85 -15.82 12.19
N ARG A 39 15.79 -16.76 11.91
CA ARG A 39 16.41 -16.89 10.59
C ARG A 39 15.43 -17.47 9.58
N LEU A 40 14.65 -18.47 9.96
CA LEU A 40 13.61 -19.05 9.12
C LEU A 40 12.57 -17.99 8.74
N GLU A 41 12.05 -17.23 9.70
CA GLU A 41 11.10 -16.14 9.44
C GLU A 41 11.63 -15.15 8.40
N ARG A 42 12.88 -14.73 8.54
CA ARG A 42 13.53 -13.85 7.55
C ARG A 42 13.69 -14.53 6.18
N ALA A 43 13.99 -15.81 6.13
CA ALA A 43 14.08 -16.55 4.88
C ALA A 43 12.71 -16.69 4.21
N MET A 44 11.64 -16.86 5.00
CA MET A 44 10.27 -16.95 4.49
C MET A 44 9.76 -15.63 3.89
N ASN A 45 10.33 -14.48 4.24
CA ASN A 45 10.01 -13.21 3.59
C ASN A 45 10.30 -13.24 2.08
N LYS A 46 11.32 -14.00 1.64
CA LYS A 46 11.66 -14.18 0.22
C LYS A 46 10.51 -14.81 -0.59
N LYS A 47 9.62 -15.55 0.08
CA LYS A 47 8.44 -16.10 -0.56
C LYS A 47 7.56 -15.02 -1.18
N ALA A 48 7.43 -13.85 -0.55
CA ALA A 48 6.65 -12.75 -1.11
C ALA A 48 7.16 -12.29 -2.48
N TYR A 49 8.49 -12.26 -2.66
CA TYR A 49 9.10 -11.96 -3.95
C TYR A 49 8.85 -13.08 -4.97
N VAL A 50 9.03 -14.35 -4.58
CA VAL A 50 8.76 -15.51 -5.45
C VAL A 50 7.30 -15.53 -5.89
N ASP A 51 6.36 -15.28 -4.98
CA ASP A 51 4.93 -15.21 -5.26
C ASP A 51 4.61 -14.08 -6.27
N ALA A 52 5.23 -12.92 -6.11
CA ALA A 52 5.06 -11.79 -7.03
C ALA A 52 5.67 -12.09 -8.40
N ALA A 53 6.87 -12.69 -8.46
CA ALA A 53 7.51 -13.09 -9.71
C ALA A 53 6.69 -14.13 -10.47
N PHE A 54 6.11 -15.11 -9.77
CA PHE A 54 5.21 -16.08 -10.37
C PHE A 54 3.91 -15.44 -10.87
N ALA A 55 3.33 -14.52 -10.08
CA ALA A 55 2.15 -13.77 -10.50
C ALA A 55 2.43 -12.93 -11.76
N GLN A 56 3.61 -12.31 -11.88
CA GLN A 56 4.03 -11.62 -13.10
C GLN A 56 4.14 -12.58 -14.29
N ALA A 57 4.71 -13.75 -14.10
CA ALA A 57 4.77 -14.78 -15.15
C ALA A 57 3.35 -15.19 -15.60
N CYS A 58 2.39 -15.29 -14.69
CA CYS A 58 0.99 -15.55 -15.02
C CYS A 58 0.35 -14.42 -15.83
N VAL A 59 0.70 -13.16 -15.56
CA VAL A 59 0.24 -12.00 -16.35
C VAL A 59 0.81 -12.08 -17.76
N LEU A 60 2.12 -12.27 -17.89
CA LEU A 60 2.82 -12.32 -19.18
C LEU A 60 2.36 -13.50 -20.07
N ALA A 61 1.95 -14.61 -19.46
CA ALA A 61 1.48 -15.81 -20.14
C ALA A 61 -0.05 -15.82 -20.37
N ASP A 62 -0.77 -14.75 -20.06
CA ASP A 62 -2.25 -14.73 -20.11
C ASP A 62 -2.89 -15.96 -19.40
N ALA A 63 -2.33 -16.35 -18.24
CA ALA A 63 -2.66 -17.62 -17.58
C ALA A 63 -4.15 -17.78 -17.23
N GLY A 64 -4.91 -16.68 -17.13
CA GLY A 64 -6.37 -16.74 -16.97
C GLY A 64 -7.05 -17.55 -18.07
N LYS A 65 -6.58 -17.45 -19.32
CA LYS A 65 -7.13 -18.18 -20.46
C LYS A 65 -7.00 -19.71 -20.32
N LEU A 66 -5.98 -20.17 -19.59
CA LEU A 66 -5.78 -21.62 -19.35
C LEU A 66 -6.84 -22.25 -18.45
N VAL A 67 -7.59 -21.42 -17.73
CA VAL A 67 -8.72 -21.84 -16.86
C VAL A 67 -10.05 -21.24 -17.33
N GLY A 68 -10.12 -20.75 -18.57
CA GLY A 68 -11.35 -20.19 -19.14
C GLY A 68 -11.77 -18.84 -18.58
N ALA A 69 -10.83 -18.09 -17.97
CA ALA A 69 -11.07 -16.78 -17.38
C ALA A 69 -10.29 -15.68 -18.11
N ASN A 70 -10.75 -14.43 -17.96
CA ASN A 70 -10.07 -13.28 -18.58
C ASN A 70 -8.94 -12.70 -17.69
N HIS A 71 -8.85 -13.14 -16.43
CA HIS A 71 -7.95 -12.54 -15.47
C HIS A 71 -7.04 -13.58 -14.80
N PRO A 72 -5.73 -13.28 -14.59
CA PRO A 72 -4.78 -14.22 -13.99
C PRO A 72 -5.11 -14.63 -12.54
N ASP A 73 -5.93 -13.84 -11.81
CA ASP A 73 -6.35 -14.17 -10.46
C ASP A 73 -7.10 -15.51 -10.39
N ALA A 74 -7.89 -15.84 -11.41
CA ALA A 74 -8.59 -17.11 -11.50
C ALA A 74 -7.61 -18.29 -11.57
N TYR A 75 -6.55 -18.17 -12.38
CA TYR A 75 -5.50 -19.18 -12.47
C TYR A 75 -4.78 -19.39 -11.13
N LEU A 76 -4.37 -18.29 -10.49
CA LEU A 76 -3.71 -18.35 -9.18
C LEU A 76 -4.60 -19.00 -8.11
N THR A 77 -5.90 -18.67 -8.11
CA THR A 77 -6.86 -19.22 -7.17
C THR A 77 -7.05 -20.73 -7.41
N GLU A 78 -7.26 -21.14 -8.67
CA GLU A 78 -7.54 -22.54 -9.01
C GLU A 78 -6.30 -23.43 -8.83
N LYS A 79 -5.14 -23.01 -9.33
CA LYS A 79 -3.93 -23.84 -9.35
C LYS A 79 -3.16 -23.84 -8.05
N LEU A 80 -3.22 -22.75 -7.28
CA LEU A 80 -2.50 -22.64 -6.00
C LEU A 80 -3.42 -22.84 -4.78
N GLY A 81 -4.75 -22.90 -4.95
CA GLY A 81 -5.69 -23.04 -3.84
C GLY A 81 -5.71 -21.83 -2.89
N ILE A 82 -5.25 -20.65 -3.35
CA ILE A 82 -5.24 -19.44 -2.54
C ILE A 82 -6.55 -18.65 -2.69
N SER A 83 -6.87 -17.81 -1.70
CA SER A 83 -8.03 -16.95 -1.79
C SER A 83 -7.90 -15.92 -2.92
N ARG A 84 -9.01 -15.48 -3.48
CA ARG A 84 -9.04 -14.43 -4.50
C ARG A 84 -8.39 -13.13 -4.02
N GLY A 85 -8.58 -12.77 -2.75
CA GLY A 85 -7.93 -11.61 -2.14
C GLY A 85 -6.40 -11.73 -2.14
N GLU A 86 -5.86 -12.92 -1.82
CA GLU A 86 -4.42 -13.15 -1.88
C GLU A 86 -3.91 -13.16 -3.32
N ALA A 87 -4.66 -13.71 -4.27
CA ALA A 87 -4.31 -13.67 -5.69
C ALA A 87 -4.18 -12.21 -6.18
N TYR A 88 -5.14 -11.35 -5.83
CA TYR A 88 -5.05 -9.91 -6.13
C TYR A 88 -3.86 -9.22 -5.45
N ASN A 89 -3.56 -9.55 -4.20
CA ASN A 89 -2.40 -8.98 -3.51
C ASN A 89 -1.10 -9.37 -4.20
N ARG A 90 -0.95 -10.63 -4.65
CA ARG A 90 0.23 -11.10 -5.41
C ARG A 90 0.36 -10.39 -6.75
N LEU A 91 -0.72 -10.25 -7.52
CA LEU A 91 -0.74 -9.51 -8.78
C LEU A 91 -0.39 -8.03 -8.57
N ALA A 92 -0.90 -7.42 -7.51
CA ALA A 92 -0.59 -6.02 -7.21
C ALA A 92 0.87 -5.82 -6.76
N ARG A 93 1.46 -6.76 -6.01
CA ARG A 93 2.90 -6.78 -5.70
C ARG A 93 3.73 -6.97 -6.97
N ALA A 94 3.32 -7.90 -7.84
CA ALA A 94 3.95 -8.14 -9.13
C ALA A 94 4.00 -6.85 -9.97
N LYS A 95 2.87 -6.19 -10.11
CA LYS A 95 2.77 -4.91 -10.81
C LYS A 95 3.73 -3.85 -10.24
N ALA A 96 3.78 -3.69 -8.92
CA ALA A 96 4.66 -2.72 -8.29
C ALA A 96 6.15 -3.01 -8.51
N LEU A 97 6.54 -4.29 -8.56
CA LEU A 97 7.93 -4.70 -8.66
C LEU A 97 8.44 -4.85 -10.11
N PHE A 98 7.57 -5.22 -11.04
CA PHE A 98 7.99 -5.68 -12.38
C PHE A 98 7.43 -4.88 -13.55
N ASP A 99 6.25 -4.23 -13.40
CA ASP A 99 5.72 -3.40 -14.48
C ASP A 99 6.58 -2.13 -14.64
N ALA A 100 6.79 -1.71 -15.87
CA ALA A 100 7.45 -0.45 -16.13
C ALA A 100 6.67 0.70 -15.47
N PRO A 101 7.34 1.61 -14.75
CA PRO A 101 6.68 2.80 -14.24
C PRO A 101 6.00 3.57 -15.39
N PRO A 102 4.81 4.13 -15.18
CA PRO A 102 4.16 4.91 -16.22
C PRO A 102 5.08 6.05 -16.67
N PRO A 103 5.13 6.35 -17.97
CA PRO A 103 5.89 7.49 -18.46
C PRO A 103 5.40 8.76 -17.77
N PRO A 104 6.29 9.73 -17.50
CA PRO A 104 5.87 11.03 -17.03
C PRO A 104 4.90 11.64 -18.03
N GLU A 105 3.73 12.09 -17.56
CA GLU A 105 2.83 12.90 -18.40
C GLU A 105 3.56 14.22 -18.66
N PRO A 106 3.72 14.66 -19.91
CA PRO A 106 4.29 15.97 -20.20
C PRO A 106 3.37 17.04 -19.60
N ASP A 107 3.97 18.00 -18.93
CA ASP A 107 3.22 19.13 -18.38
C ASP A 107 2.85 20.03 -19.57
N LEU A 108 1.63 19.86 -20.07
CA LEU A 108 1.13 20.59 -21.23
C LEU A 108 0.63 21.99 -20.85
N ASP A 109 0.42 22.25 -19.56
CA ASP A 109 -0.10 23.54 -19.09
C ASP A 109 0.91 24.68 -19.35
N ASP A 110 2.22 24.38 -19.22
CA ASP A 110 3.28 25.35 -19.55
C ASP A 110 3.45 25.64 -21.04
N LEU A 111 2.97 24.77 -21.92
CA LEU A 111 3.04 24.94 -23.38
C LEU A 111 1.98 25.89 -23.95
N PHE A 112 0.89 26.09 -23.25
CA PHE A 112 -0.21 26.97 -23.68
C PHE A 112 -0.06 28.42 -23.24
N ASP A 113 0.82 28.70 -22.27
CA ASP A 113 1.10 30.07 -21.81
C ASP A 113 2.14 30.82 -22.68
N ALA A 114 2.75 30.18 -23.67
CA ALA A 114 3.72 30.78 -24.59
C ALA A 114 3.03 31.32 -25.87
N GLU A 115 2.19 32.34 -25.74
CA GLU A 115 1.51 32.96 -26.89
C GLU A 115 2.41 33.78 -27.84
N ASP A 116 3.73 33.90 -27.56
CA ASP A 116 4.63 34.79 -28.36
C ASP A 116 6.06 34.24 -28.54
N GLY A 117 6.25 32.91 -28.58
CA GLY A 117 7.56 32.27 -28.81
C GLY A 117 7.88 32.05 -30.30
N SER A 118 9.13 32.31 -30.72
CA SER A 118 9.62 31.93 -32.05
C SER A 118 9.66 30.41 -32.21
N GLU A 119 9.56 29.88 -33.47
CA GLU A 119 9.62 28.43 -33.75
C GLU A 119 10.90 27.77 -33.18
N GLU A 120 12.02 28.50 -33.09
CA GLU A 120 13.29 28.03 -32.53
C GLU A 120 13.18 27.88 -30.96
N ASP A 121 12.52 28.79 -30.28
CA ASP A 121 12.29 28.71 -28.83
C ASP A 121 11.37 27.56 -28.45
N CYS A 122 10.33 27.28 -29.25
CA CYS A 122 9.44 26.12 -29.09
C CYS A 122 10.21 24.81 -29.24
N SER A 123 11.10 24.69 -30.22
CA SER A 123 11.91 23.48 -30.45
C SER A 123 12.87 23.19 -29.29
N ALA A 124 13.51 24.24 -28.75
CA ALA A 124 14.41 24.09 -27.60
C ALA A 124 13.65 23.72 -26.30
N ALA A 125 12.44 24.26 -26.10
CA ALA A 125 11.60 23.92 -24.96
C ALA A 125 11.10 22.47 -25.03
N GLU A 126 10.68 22.00 -26.21
CA GLU A 126 10.28 20.60 -26.44
C GLU A 126 11.42 19.61 -26.19
N GLU A 127 12.65 19.94 -26.65
CA GLU A 127 13.82 19.11 -26.41
C GLU A 127 14.19 19.05 -24.93
N ALA A 128 14.11 20.16 -24.23
CA ALA A 128 14.33 20.23 -22.78
C ALA A 128 13.28 19.43 -22.01
N ALA A 129 12.00 19.54 -22.39
CA ALA A 129 10.90 18.78 -21.77
C ALA A 129 11.06 17.26 -22.01
N ARG A 130 11.47 16.85 -23.23
CA ARG A 130 11.76 15.46 -23.55
C ARG A 130 12.92 14.91 -22.70
N LYS A 131 13.99 15.67 -22.59
CA LYS A 131 15.16 15.28 -21.78
C LYS A 131 14.80 15.17 -20.29
N ALA A 132 14.03 16.10 -19.75
CA ALA A 132 13.54 16.04 -18.37
C ALA A 132 12.63 14.81 -18.14
N ALA A 133 11.77 14.46 -19.10
CA ALA A 133 10.94 13.27 -19.04
C ALA A 133 11.78 11.97 -19.10
N GLU A 134 12.83 11.93 -19.89
CA GLU A 134 13.75 10.78 -19.95
C GLU A 134 14.53 10.61 -18.62
N GLU A 135 15.04 11.70 -18.05
CA GLU A 135 15.74 11.69 -16.75
C GLU A 135 14.78 11.26 -15.62
N GLU A 136 13.55 11.72 -15.63
CA GLU A 136 12.52 11.31 -14.67
C GLU A 136 12.16 9.83 -14.82
N ALA A 137 12.02 9.33 -16.06
CA ALA A 137 11.75 7.92 -16.33
C ALA A 137 12.90 7.03 -15.83
N GLU A 138 14.15 7.45 -16.04
CA GLU A 138 15.32 6.73 -15.53
C GLU A 138 15.37 6.73 -14.01
N ARG A 139 15.06 7.85 -13.37
CA ARG A 139 14.97 7.94 -11.92
C ARG A 139 13.92 6.97 -11.35
N ARG A 140 12.72 6.94 -11.95
CA ARG A 140 11.66 6.01 -11.53
C ARG A 140 12.05 4.54 -11.67
N ARG A 141 12.79 4.20 -12.73
CA ARG A 141 13.34 2.84 -12.91
C ARG A 141 14.36 2.49 -11.83
N LYS A 142 15.25 3.41 -11.47
CA LYS A 142 16.22 3.21 -10.38
C LYS A 142 15.53 3.03 -9.03
N ASP A 143 14.55 3.86 -8.73
CA ASP A 143 13.75 3.73 -7.51
C ASP A 143 13.03 2.37 -7.44
N GLN A 144 12.47 1.90 -8.57
CA GLN A 144 11.84 0.59 -8.65
C GLN A 144 12.85 -0.55 -8.46
N GLU A 145 14.04 -0.44 -9.05
CA GLU A 145 15.09 -1.45 -8.89
C GLU A 145 15.58 -1.53 -7.43
N GLU A 146 15.73 -0.39 -6.75
CA GLU A 146 16.07 -0.37 -5.33
C GLU A 146 14.97 -1.01 -4.46
N ALA A 147 13.71 -0.69 -4.73
CA ALA A 147 12.58 -1.33 -4.04
C ALA A 147 12.57 -2.84 -4.29
N ARG A 148 12.88 -3.28 -5.51
CA ARG A 148 12.95 -4.70 -5.88
C ARG A 148 14.08 -5.43 -5.16
N LYS A 149 15.26 -4.81 -5.00
CA LYS A 149 16.38 -5.39 -4.25
C LYS A 149 16.03 -5.63 -2.76
N ARG A 150 15.12 -4.84 -2.22
CA ARG A 150 14.68 -4.94 -0.81
C ARG A 150 13.42 -5.78 -0.61
N ALA A 151 12.76 -6.16 -1.72
CA ALA A 151 11.46 -6.85 -1.65
C ALA A 151 11.53 -8.23 -0.99
N ASP A 152 12.70 -8.89 -1.00
CA ASP A 152 12.91 -10.17 -0.35
C ASP A 152 13.20 -10.06 1.16
N GLU A 153 13.48 -8.85 1.67
CA GLU A 153 13.69 -8.58 3.08
C GLU A 153 12.42 -8.11 3.79
N VAL A 154 11.44 -7.60 3.03
CA VAL A 154 10.22 -6.99 3.56
C VAL A 154 9.07 -8.00 3.53
N PRO A 155 8.41 -8.29 4.68
CA PRO A 155 7.25 -9.18 4.74
C PRO A 155 6.12 -8.75 3.81
N ALA A 156 5.38 -9.72 3.24
CA ALA A 156 4.25 -9.47 2.34
C ALA A 156 3.21 -8.50 2.94
N ALA A 157 2.90 -8.64 4.23
CA ALA A 157 1.95 -7.77 4.93
C ALA A 157 2.39 -6.29 4.90
N LYS A 158 3.68 -6.01 5.10
CA LYS A 158 4.22 -4.65 5.03
C LYS A 158 4.21 -4.10 3.60
N GLN A 159 4.52 -4.93 2.59
CA GLN A 159 4.41 -4.55 1.18
C GLN A 159 2.96 -4.18 0.81
N ASP A 160 1.98 -4.95 1.29
CA ASP A 160 0.56 -4.67 1.06
C ASP A 160 0.08 -3.39 1.78
N ILE A 161 0.62 -3.07 2.95
CA ILE A 161 0.37 -1.81 3.65
C ILE A 161 0.87 -0.63 2.81
N ILE A 162 2.13 -0.71 2.34
CA ILE A 162 2.73 0.34 1.51
C ILE A 162 1.87 0.57 0.26
N ARG A 163 1.51 -0.49 -0.45
CA ARG A 163 0.68 -0.41 -1.66
C ARG A 163 -0.67 0.26 -1.39
N ARG A 164 -1.40 -0.20 -0.37
CA ARG A 164 -2.72 0.36 -0.02
C ARG A 164 -2.67 1.84 0.33
N GLU A 165 -1.60 2.30 0.94
CA GLU A 165 -1.44 3.73 1.22
C GLU A 165 -1.06 4.51 -0.04
N LEU A 166 -0.24 3.94 -0.94
CA LEU A 166 0.10 4.52 -2.24
C LEU A 166 -1.09 4.63 -3.19
N ASP A 167 -2.07 3.71 -3.10
CA ASP A 167 -3.30 3.78 -3.90
C ASP A 167 -4.17 5.02 -3.56
N LYS A 168 -3.81 5.77 -2.51
CA LYS A 168 -4.44 7.05 -2.13
C LYS A 168 -3.73 8.28 -2.75
N LEU A 169 -2.69 8.07 -3.56
CA LEU A 169 -2.09 9.14 -4.34
C LEU A 169 -3.10 9.70 -5.34
N LEU A 170 -3.12 11.00 -5.47
CA LEU A 170 -3.87 11.66 -6.53
C LEU A 170 -3.18 11.42 -7.87
N LYS A 171 -3.96 11.38 -8.96
CA LYS A 171 -3.41 11.17 -10.31
C LYS A 171 -2.30 12.17 -10.64
N ALA A 172 -2.46 13.43 -10.27
CA ALA A 172 -1.47 14.49 -10.45
C ALA A 172 -0.19 14.29 -9.61
N ALA A 173 -0.22 13.48 -8.54
CA ALA A 173 0.94 13.13 -7.72
C ALA A 173 1.53 11.75 -8.05
N GLU A 174 1.03 11.07 -9.08
CA GLU A 174 1.43 9.70 -9.44
C GLU A 174 2.92 9.59 -9.78
N GLY A 175 3.53 10.69 -10.25
CA GLY A 175 4.96 10.80 -10.46
C GLY A 175 5.83 10.48 -9.23
N GLU A 176 5.33 10.76 -8.05
CA GLU A 176 6.02 10.50 -6.79
C GLU A 176 5.91 9.05 -6.30
N ARG A 177 5.05 8.21 -6.92
CA ARG A 177 4.74 6.84 -6.47
C ARG A 177 6.00 6.00 -6.26
N MET A 178 6.89 5.92 -7.24
CA MET A 178 8.08 5.07 -7.17
C MET A 178 9.06 5.56 -6.10
N ARG A 179 9.26 6.85 -5.99
CA ARG A 179 10.12 7.45 -4.96
C ARG A 179 9.59 7.16 -3.54
N ILE A 180 8.27 7.31 -3.33
CA ILE A 180 7.64 7.00 -2.05
C ILE A 180 7.72 5.50 -1.77
N TYR A 181 7.50 4.66 -2.80
CA TYR A 181 7.58 3.20 -2.69
C TYR A 181 8.98 2.75 -2.26
N ALA A 182 10.04 3.18 -2.96
CA ALA A 182 11.42 2.84 -2.62
C ALA A 182 11.78 3.25 -1.18
N ARG A 183 11.40 4.48 -0.80
CA ARG A 183 11.64 4.98 0.56
C ARG A 183 10.83 4.21 1.63
N ALA A 184 9.61 3.81 1.32
CA ALA A 184 8.79 3.02 2.22
C ALA A 184 9.36 1.61 2.41
N MET A 185 9.84 0.97 1.33
CA MET A 185 10.51 -0.32 1.37
C MET A 185 11.79 -0.28 2.22
N GLU A 186 12.59 0.78 2.10
CA GLU A 186 13.76 1.00 2.94
C GLU A 186 13.40 1.05 4.44
N GLN A 187 12.35 1.78 4.77
CA GLN A 187 11.92 1.97 6.16
C GLN A 187 11.17 0.78 6.74
N ALA A 188 10.65 -0.10 5.90
CA ALA A 188 9.87 -1.27 6.31
C ALA A 188 10.67 -2.27 7.15
N ALA A 189 12.00 -2.33 7.00
CA ALA A 189 12.86 -3.19 7.81
C ALA A 189 12.88 -2.78 9.29
N TYR A 190 12.72 -1.49 9.59
CA TYR A 190 12.92 -0.91 10.91
C TYR A 190 11.63 -0.54 11.63
N ARG A 191 10.48 -0.52 10.92
CA ARG A 191 9.19 -0.07 11.44
C ARG A 191 8.24 -1.23 11.63
N ASP A 192 7.41 -1.18 12.68
CA ASP A 192 6.24 -2.05 12.77
C ASP A 192 5.17 -1.65 11.73
N GLU A 193 4.13 -2.46 11.58
CA GLU A 193 3.08 -2.25 10.58
C GLU A 193 2.29 -0.95 10.80
N LYS A 194 2.04 -0.59 12.06
CA LYS A 194 1.27 0.61 12.42
C LYS A 194 2.09 1.87 12.14
N ASP A 195 3.35 1.89 12.55
CA ASP A 195 4.26 3.03 12.30
C ASP A 195 4.57 3.16 10.81
N LEU A 196 4.81 2.05 10.10
CA LEU A 196 5.00 2.04 8.66
C LEU A 196 3.80 2.66 7.92
N ARG A 197 2.57 2.26 8.29
CA ARG A 197 1.35 2.84 7.71
C ARG A 197 1.28 4.34 7.92
N LEU A 198 1.56 4.82 9.13
CA LEU A 198 1.56 6.25 9.44
C LEU A 198 2.65 7.00 8.67
N PHE A 199 3.82 6.40 8.53
CA PHE A 199 4.92 6.97 7.76
C PHE A 199 4.54 7.14 6.29
N VAL A 200 4.05 6.08 5.63
CA VAL A 200 3.64 6.14 4.21
C VAL A 200 2.48 7.10 4.02
N LYS A 201 1.47 7.08 4.91
CA LYS A 201 0.36 8.03 4.89
C LYS A 201 0.83 9.50 4.91
N ARG A 202 1.87 9.82 5.70
CA ARG A 202 2.46 11.18 5.74
C ARG A 202 3.14 11.53 4.43
N LEU A 203 3.87 10.60 3.81
CA LEU A 203 4.52 10.82 2.51
C LEU A 203 3.48 11.07 1.42
N VAL A 204 2.44 10.23 1.34
CA VAL A 204 1.32 10.38 0.40
C VAL A 204 0.59 11.72 0.61
N ALA A 205 0.30 12.08 1.85
CA ALA A 205 -0.34 13.36 2.16
C ALA A 205 0.54 14.55 1.73
N LYS A 206 1.86 14.45 1.90
CA LYS A 206 2.81 15.49 1.47
C LYS A 206 2.84 15.60 -0.06
N ALA A 207 2.85 14.49 -0.78
CA ALA A 207 2.84 14.47 -2.25
C ALA A 207 1.51 15.02 -2.81
N ASN A 208 0.38 14.68 -2.19
CA ASN A 208 -0.94 15.16 -2.63
C ASN A 208 -1.16 16.65 -2.34
N LYS A 209 -0.48 17.23 -1.32
CA LYS A 209 -0.74 18.60 -0.84
C LYS A 209 -0.72 19.68 -1.92
N PRO A 210 0.24 19.72 -2.88
CA PRO A 210 0.25 20.73 -3.95
C PRO A 210 -0.96 20.63 -4.89
N HIS A 211 -1.51 19.43 -5.05
CA HIS A 211 -2.57 19.11 -6.03
C HIS A 211 -3.98 19.17 -5.43
N VAL A 212 -4.10 19.33 -4.11
CA VAL A 212 -5.40 19.51 -3.45
C VAL A 212 -5.82 20.97 -3.59
N LYS A 213 -6.80 21.23 -4.48
CA LYS A 213 -7.44 22.54 -4.53
C LYS A 213 -8.08 22.81 -3.17
N ALA A 214 -7.81 24.00 -2.61
CA ALA A 214 -8.45 24.40 -1.38
C ALA A 214 -9.98 24.49 -1.62
N ASN A 215 -10.70 23.52 -1.08
CA ASN A 215 -12.16 23.57 -1.08
C ASN A 215 -12.62 24.20 0.24
N PRO A 216 -13.06 25.45 0.27
CA PRO A 216 -13.51 26.12 1.49
C PRO A 216 -14.71 25.39 2.12
N ASN A 217 -15.48 24.64 1.30
CA ASN A 217 -16.66 23.91 1.74
C ASN A 217 -16.37 22.44 2.12
N ALA A 218 -15.15 21.96 1.99
CA ALA A 218 -14.80 20.55 2.25
C ALA A 218 -15.24 20.05 3.64
N GLY A 219 -15.26 20.94 4.64
CA GLY A 219 -15.78 20.62 5.96
C GLY A 219 -17.29 20.41 5.99
N PHE A 220 -18.02 21.17 5.17
CA PHE A 220 -19.47 21.05 5.05
C PHE A 220 -19.89 19.81 4.24
N GLU A 221 -19.16 19.50 3.17
CA GLU A 221 -19.42 18.33 2.31
C GLU A 221 -19.18 17.00 3.05
N LYS A 222 -18.30 16.99 4.04
CA LYS A 222 -17.98 15.81 4.86
C LYS A 222 -18.85 15.66 6.10
N ARG A 223 -19.86 16.51 6.29
CA ARG A 223 -20.80 16.34 7.41
C ARG A 223 -21.63 15.09 7.18
N ASP A 224 -21.71 14.27 8.21
CA ASP A 224 -22.44 13.03 8.18
C ASP A 224 -22.92 12.68 9.60
N ALA A 225 -24.06 12.00 9.68
CA ALA A 225 -24.61 11.48 10.91
C ALA A 225 -25.03 10.03 10.68
N SER A 226 -24.49 9.13 11.47
CA SER A 226 -24.90 7.73 11.45
C SER A 226 -25.33 7.26 12.82
N LEU A 227 -26.45 6.56 12.85
CA LEU A 227 -26.99 5.90 14.05
C LEU A 227 -26.51 4.45 14.02
N GLY A 228 -25.89 4.00 15.08
CA GLY A 228 -25.53 2.61 15.30
C GLY A 228 -26.76 1.74 15.54
N ARG A 229 -26.53 0.44 15.62
CA ARG A 229 -27.55 -0.50 16.09
C ARG A 229 -27.66 -0.42 17.61
N GLU A 230 -28.78 -0.88 18.14
CA GLU A 230 -28.96 -1.04 19.58
C GLU A 230 -27.92 -2.00 20.15
N ASN A 231 -27.25 -1.57 21.20
CA ASN A 231 -26.31 -2.37 21.96
C ASN A 231 -27.07 -3.32 22.91
N SER A 232 -26.38 -4.33 23.45
CA SER A 232 -26.97 -5.29 24.39
C SER A 232 -27.49 -4.70 25.69
N ASP A 233 -27.09 -3.48 26.02
CA ASP A 233 -27.49 -2.71 27.18
C ASP A 233 -28.60 -1.69 26.89
N GLY A 234 -29.19 -1.72 25.68
CA GLY A 234 -30.26 -0.81 25.26
C GLY A 234 -29.76 0.60 24.85
N THR A 235 -28.46 0.80 24.76
CA THR A 235 -27.91 2.07 24.29
C THR A 235 -27.70 2.06 22.77
N PHE A 236 -27.54 3.25 22.16
CA PHE A 236 -27.26 3.43 20.75
C PHE A 236 -26.01 4.27 20.58
N ASP A 237 -25.13 3.84 19.69
CA ASP A 237 -23.98 4.64 19.27
C ASP A 237 -24.40 5.66 18.21
N VAL A 238 -24.05 6.92 18.41
CA VAL A 238 -24.23 7.99 17.42
C VAL A 238 -22.88 8.49 16.98
N ARG A 239 -22.60 8.41 15.68
CA ARG A 239 -21.40 8.98 15.08
C ARG A 239 -21.77 10.21 14.28
N LEU A 240 -21.20 11.34 14.68
CA LEU A 240 -21.38 12.62 14.01
C LEU A 240 -20.06 13.09 13.43
N ASN A 241 -20.06 13.46 12.14
CA ASN A 241 -18.93 14.12 11.48
C ASN A 241 -19.33 15.58 11.25
N MET A 242 -18.67 16.49 11.94
CA MET A 242 -19.06 17.90 12.02
C MET A 242 -17.92 18.82 11.64
N THR A 243 -18.23 20.04 11.20
CA THR A 243 -17.23 21.12 11.13
C THR A 243 -16.80 21.55 12.54
N ARG A 244 -15.68 22.27 12.63
CA ARG A 244 -15.21 22.81 13.92
C ARG A 244 -16.25 23.73 14.58
N ALA A 245 -16.97 24.51 13.78
CA ALA A 245 -18.02 25.41 14.27
C ALA A 245 -19.23 24.64 14.81
N ASP A 246 -19.71 23.64 14.04
CA ASP A 246 -20.82 22.77 14.46
C ASP A 246 -20.47 21.98 15.74
N TYR A 247 -19.23 21.49 15.85
CA TYR A 247 -18.76 20.80 17.05
C TYR A 247 -18.74 21.71 18.28
N ALA A 248 -18.32 22.97 18.15
CA ALA A 248 -18.32 23.92 19.25
C ALA A 248 -19.75 24.19 19.76
N LEU A 249 -20.71 24.33 18.83
CA LEU A 249 -22.13 24.50 19.17
C LEU A 249 -22.71 23.24 19.83
N TYR A 250 -22.45 22.07 19.25
CA TYR A 250 -22.88 20.78 19.80
C TYR A 250 -22.34 20.57 21.21
N LYS A 251 -21.04 20.84 21.42
CA LYS A 251 -20.41 20.76 22.73
C LYS A 251 -21.07 21.69 23.74
N ALA A 252 -21.34 22.95 23.38
CA ALA A 252 -22.02 23.89 24.27
C ALA A 252 -23.43 23.44 24.64
N LEU A 253 -24.14 22.79 23.72
CA LEU A 253 -25.48 22.23 23.99
C LEU A 253 -25.42 21.00 24.91
N THR A 254 -24.46 20.08 24.66
CA THR A 254 -24.30 18.89 25.51
C THR A 254 -23.81 19.23 26.90
N ASP A 255 -22.86 20.16 27.03
CA ASP A 255 -22.37 20.63 28.34
C ASP A 255 -23.50 21.29 29.15
N LYS A 256 -24.42 22.03 28.50
CA LYS A 256 -25.63 22.57 29.17
C LYS A 256 -26.64 21.50 29.53
N GLY A 257 -26.88 20.53 28.62
CA GLY A 257 -27.87 19.46 28.84
C GLY A 257 -27.44 18.44 29.87
N LEU A 258 -26.13 18.24 30.05
CA LEU A 258 -25.56 17.31 31.04
C LEU A 258 -25.15 18.01 32.36
N ALA A 259 -25.32 19.34 32.45
CA ALA A 259 -25.05 20.03 33.68
C ALA A 259 -26.05 19.53 34.79
N PRO A 260 -25.56 19.25 35.99
CA PRO A 260 -26.45 18.85 37.11
C PRO A 260 -27.57 19.87 37.25
N ASN A 261 -28.80 19.39 37.20
CA ASN A 261 -29.94 20.27 37.43
C ASN A 261 -29.98 20.61 38.91
N SER A 262 -29.53 21.82 39.29
CA SER A 262 -29.51 22.29 40.65
C SER A 262 -30.89 22.41 41.30
N ASN A 263 -31.95 22.20 40.53
CA ASN A 263 -33.35 22.24 41.01
C ASN A 263 -33.94 20.87 41.34
N ILE A 264 -33.18 19.77 41.18
CA ILE A 264 -33.63 18.45 41.66
C ILE A 264 -33.26 18.35 43.14
N PRO A 265 -34.22 18.23 44.05
CA PRO A 265 -33.92 17.99 45.46
C PRO A 265 -33.12 16.69 45.60
N ALA A 266 -32.05 16.70 46.38
CA ALA A 266 -31.34 15.47 46.75
C ALA A 266 -32.34 14.62 47.57
N GLU A 267 -32.70 13.43 47.11
CA GLU A 267 -33.42 12.42 47.88
C GLU A 267 -32.53 11.83 48.97
#